data_9398d9c64c21921372582eb1a9bd883b
#
_entry.id   9398d9c64c21921372582eb1a9bd883b
#
_cell.length_a   1.000
_cell.length_b   1.000
_cell.length_c   1.000
_cell.angle_alpha   90.00
_cell.angle_beta   90.00
_cell.angle_gamma   90.00
#
_symmetry.space_group_name_H-M   'P 1'
#
loop_
_entity.id
_entity.type
_entity.pdbx_description
1 polymer ?
#
loop_
_entity_poly.entity_id
_entity_poly.type
_entity_poly.pdbx_seq_one_letter_code
_entity_poly.pdbx_strand_id
1 'polypeptide(L)'
;MHTSFADKMEMQNLLFAELSKMFGLEVPLYDKSLLVNKACNQTVVALLARKYNGFQLSEQQLEKTSGERHGAIRIGKPEEYRWVAAFFAAFGLQPHNFYDMTNLGGKSQPVIATAFRSPLNPEHRVFTSLLMTDYFDPQTRRRIEALLAPRQVFSPEAQALIQKHEQDGGLNWDDARALIHEGTTRIFKWTGRAHDYQLYQELSRAGFKIAADIACFESHHLNHLTPNTFCMDLYTTAMRLCLGELTPEVFVRRARRALEFLWHFADRDYLRLHFKHLGTDEIANYSVDTTSEPGIAGLINALAQLLQQPNLALSKLNHSGFKDFTEGPSVDTPVLLRQDSYKALTEPVTFHEADGTIVDAKHTARFGEIEQRFYATTPKGRALYDECLAATEKLREAEPDLIGRDYEGYQKAYANCFATFPKTLAGLLEQKLVYGRYSSTPKGAEAGRTRLIHTTDLDELVRHGFAQVEGLRYEDFLPFSAAGIFASNLGQYGTKSTATTKPVYTQKVLEEIMDREIIDPNLTYAGVQAESLLRLYSNLDLLETIPLEERNLWEQTAAAYRAVIAS
;
A
#
# COMPACT_ATOMS: atom_id res chain seq x y z
N MET A 1 30.56 -16.28 -22.45
CA MET A 1 29.55 -15.27 -22.83
C MET A 1 29.07 -14.66 -21.53
N HIS A 2 29.32 -13.37 -21.27
CA HIS A 2 28.70 -12.71 -20.12
C HIS A 2 27.20 -12.61 -20.43
N THR A 3 26.40 -13.49 -19.87
CA THR A 3 24.94 -13.33 -19.86
C THR A 3 24.64 -12.08 -19.04
N SER A 4 24.10 -11.02 -19.69
CA SER A 4 23.69 -9.84 -18.97
C SER A 4 22.48 -10.20 -18.12
N PHE A 5 22.50 -9.83 -16.84
CA PHE A 5 21.34 -9.97 -15.97
C PHE A 5 20.20 -9.05 -16.44
N ALA A 6 18.96 -9.49 -16.22
CA ALA A 6 17.78 -8.68 -16.40
C ALA A 6 17.73 -7.55 -15.36
N ASP A 7 17.22 -6.39 -15.75
CA ASP A 7 17.03 -5.27 -14.83
C ASP A 7 15.95 -5.61 -13.78
N LYS A 8 16.29 -5.43 -12.50
CA LYS A 8 15.40 -5.81 -11.38
C LYS A 8 14.10 -5.00 -11.37
N MET A 9 14.12 -3.74 -11.78
CA MET A 9 12.90 -2.92 -11.82
C MET A 9 11.98 -3.35 -12.97
N GLU A 10 12.54 -3.68 -14.13
CA GLU A 10 11.76 -4.23 -15.24
C GLU A 10 11.18 -5.60 -14.89
N MET A 11 11.95 -6.45 -14.19
CA MET A 11 11.46 -7.73 -13.66
C MET A 11 10.31 -7.55 -12.67
N GLN A 12 10.38 -6.59 -11.74
CA GLN A 12 9.28 -6.26 -10.82
C GLN A 12 8.03 -5.84 -11.60
N ASN A 13 8.17 -4.91 -12.53
CA ASN A 13 7.05 -4.42 -13.34
C ASN A 13 6.37 -5.57 -14.09
N LEU A 14 7.14 -6.47 -14.68
CA LEU A 14 6.61 -7.65 -15.37
C LEU A 14 5.92 -8.61 -14.40
N LEU A 15 6.52 -8.90 -13.24
CA LEU A 15 5.91 -9.74 -12.21
C LEU A 15 4.53 -9.19 -11.79
N PHE A 16 4.45 -7.92 -11.44
CA PHE A 16 3.20 -7.33 -10.98
C PHE A 16 2.16 -7.16 -12.09
N ALA A 17 2.58 -6.97 -13.34
CA ALA A 17 1.69 -7.00 -14.51
C ALA A 17 1.06 -8.40 -14.68
N GLU A 18 1.86 -9.46 -14.60
CA GLU A 18 1.35 -10.83 -14.72
C GLU A 18 0.52 -11.26 -13.48
N LEU A 19 0.90 -10.85 -12.27
CA LEU A 19 0.07 -11.04 -11.07
C LEU A 19 -1.27 -10.31 -11.18
N SER A 20 -1.28 -9.08 -11.70
CA SER A 20 -2.51 -8.30 -11.93
C SER A 20 -3.43 -8.98 -12.94
N LYS A 21 -2.87 -9.50 -14.03
CA LYS A 21 -3.61 -10.26 -15.05
C LYS A 21 -4.18 -11.56 -14.48
N MET A 22 -3.37 -12.33 -13.75
CA MET A 22 -3.81 -13.55 -13.07
C MET A 22 -4.98 -13.25 -12.12
N PHE A 23 -4.80 -12.25 -11.24
CA PHE A 23 -5.81 -11.88 -10.25
C PHE A 23 -7.10 -11.34 -10.89
N GLY A 24 -7.01 -10.60 -12.00
CA GLY A 24 -8.16 -10.12 -12.77
C GLY A 24 -8.97 -11.24 -13.39
N LEU A 25 -8.32 -12.33 -13.82
CA LEU A 25 -9.01 -13.53 -14.31
C LEU A 25 -9.72 -14.29 -13.18
N GLU A 26 -9.12 -14.32 -11.99
CA GLU A 26 -9.69 -14.98 -10.81
C GLU A 26 -10.80 -14.16 -10.14
N VAL A 27 -10.65 -12.84 -10.14
CA VAL A 27 -11.54 -11.88 -9.49
C VAL A 27 -12.01 -10.83 -10.50
N PRO A 28 -13.06 -11.11 -11.29
CA PRO A 28 -13.52 -10.21 -12.36
C PRO A 28 -13.87 -8.79 -11.89
N LEU A 29 -14.27 -8.63 -10.63
CA LEU A 29 -14.52 -7.33 -10.03
C LEU A 29 -13.25 -6.48 -9.96
N TYR A 30 -12.10 -7.10 -9.68
CA TYR A 30 -10.80 -6.40 -9.67
C TYR A 30 -10.45 -5.87 -11.06
N ASP A 31 -10.55 -6.69 -12.11
CA ASP A 31 -10.27 -6.26 -13.49
C ASP A 31 -11.12 -5.04 -13.89
N LYS A 32 -12.43 -5.08 -13.57
CA LYS A 32 -13.33 -3.95 -13.83
C LYS A 32 -13.01 -2.72 -12.99
N SER A 33 -12.57 -2.91 -11.75
CA SER A 33 -12.15 -1.80 -10.88
C SER A 33 -10.97 -1.01 -11.45
N LEU A 34 -10.05 -1.68 -12.16
CA LEU A 34 -8.95 -1.03 -12.85
C LEU A 34 -9.43 -0.09 -13.96
N LEU A 35 -10.45 -0.50 -14.71
CA LEU A 35 -11.05 0.34 -15.77
C LEU A 35 -11.73 1.58 -15.17
N VAL A 36 -12.46 1.42 -14.07
CA VAL A 36 -13.06 2.54 -13.33
C VAL A 36 -11.98 3.47 -12.77
N ASN A 37 -10.91 2.90 -12.19
CA ASN A 37 -9.78 3.69 -11.69
C ASN A 37 -9.10 4.48 -12.81
N LYS A 38 -8.86 3.87 -13.98
CA LYS A 38 -8.29 4.55 -15.14
C LYS A 38 -9.16 5.73 -15.55
N ALA A 39 -10.49 5.57 -15.64
CA ALA A 39 -11.42 6.65 -15.99
C ALA A 39 -11.41 7.79 -14.96
N CYS A 40 -11.36 7.47 -13.67
CA CYS A 40 -11.25 8.46 -12.59
C CYS A 40 -9.91 9.21 -12.65
N ASN A 41 -8.81 8.50 -12.83
CA ASN A 41 -7.47 9.10 -12.93
C ASN A 41 -7.35 10.00 -14.17
N GLN A 42 -7.92 9.62 -15.32
CA GLN A 42 -8.02 10.47 -16.51
C GLN A 42 -8.82 11.75 -16.24
N THR A 43 -9.91 11.65 -15.48
CA THR A 43 -10.73 12.81 -15.07
C THR A 43 -9.94 13.75 -14.17
N VAL A 44 -9.16 13.22 -13.23
CA VAL A 44 -8.26 14.02 -12.36
C VAL A 44 -7.18 14.72 -13.20
N VAL A 45 -6.53 14.02 -14.12
CA VAL A 45 -5.52 14.60 -15.01
C VAL A 45 -6.14 15.73 -15.85
N ALA A 46 -7.34 15.52 -16.41
CA ALA A 46 -8.04 16.54 -17.18
C ALA A 46 -8.42 17.78 -16.33
N LEU A 47 -8.77 17.60 -15.05
CA LEU A 47 -8.99 18.71 -14.12
C LEU A 47 -7.69 19.50 -13.85
N LEU A 48 -6.60 18.78 -13.57
CA LEU A 48 -5.30 19.40 -13.27
C LEU A 48 -4.70 20.11 -14.48
N ALA A 49 -4.91 19.61 -15.70
CA ALA A 49 -4.50 20.27 -16.93
C ALA A 49 -5.18 21.62 -17.19
N ARG A 50 -6.35 21.85 -16.57
CA ARG A 50 -7.02 23.17 -16.59
C ARG A 50 -6.47 24.12 -15.53
N LYS A 51 -5.93 23.60 -14.44
CA LYS A 51 -5.33 24.38 -13.35
C LYS A 51 -3.90 24.77 -13.61
N TYR A 52 -3.15 23.86 -14.25
CA TYR A 52 -1.71 23.99 -14.49
C TYR A 52 -1.41 24.02 -15.98
N ASN A 53 -1.08 25.21 -16.51
CA ASN A 53 -0.68 25.35 -17.90
C ASN A 53 0.62 24.58 -18.14
N GLY A 54 0.61 23.72 -19.14
CA GLY A 54 1.72 22.83 -19.48
C GLY A 54 1.65 21.44 -18.85
N PHE A 55 0.76 21.21 -17.86
CA PHE A 55 0.57 19.89 -17.28
C PHE A 55 -0.14 18.97 -18.27
N GLN A 56 0.56 17.91 -18.66
CA GLN A 56 0.04 16.86 -19.53
C GLN A 56 0.65 15.53 -19.13
N LEU A 57 -0.10 14.45 -19.21
CA LEU A 57 0.42 13.09 -19.12
C LEU A 57 0.17 12.35 -20.42
N SER A 58 1.19 11.71 -20.95
CA SER A 58 1.03 10.71 -21.99
C SER A 58 0.28 9.49 -21.45
N GLU A 59 -0.34 8.71 -22.31
CA GLU A 59 -1.00 7.47 -21.90
C GLU A 59 -0.03 6.53 -21.16
N GLN A 60 1.21 6.43 -21.62
CA GLN A 60 2.24 5.63 -20.98
C GLN A 60 2.61 6.15 -19.57
N GLN A 61 2.71 7.47 -19.37
CA GLN A 61 2.94 8.04 -18.03
C GLN A 61 1.76 7.79 -17.10
N LEU A 62 0.53 7.93 -17.60
CA LEU A 62 -0.68 7.64 -16.83
C LEU A 62 -0.74 6.16 -16.43
N GLU A 63 -0.39 5.25 -17.33
CA GLU A 63 -0.33 3.81 -17.05
C GLU A 63 0.74 3.47 -16.02
N LYS A 64 1.95 4.04 -16.15
CA LYS A 64 3.02 3.87 -15.16
C LYS A 64 2.59 4.36 -13.77
N THR A 65 2.03 5.56 -13.69
CA THR A 65 1.61 6.16 -12.41
C THR A 65 0.42 5.41 -11.78
N SER A 66 -0.49 4.89 -12.61
CA SER A 66 -1.62 4.05 -12.17
C SER A 66 -1.23 2.57 -12.00
N GLY A 67 -0.03 2.19 -12.43
CA GLY A 67 0.49 0.82 -12.45
C GLY A 67 0.97 0.32 -11.09
N GLU A 68 1.10 1.22 -10.12
CA GLU A 68 1.50 0.88 -8.76
C GLU A 68 0.53 -0.12 -8.12
N ARG A 69 1.08 -1.17 -7.50
CA ARG A 69 0.29 -2.24 -6.87
C ARG A 69 0.86 -2.63 -5.53
N HIS A 70 -0.03 -2.92 -4.59
CA HIS A 70 0.34 -3.75 -3.46
C HIS A 70 -0.57 -4.99 -3.36
N GLY A 71 0.00 -6.08 -2.84
CA GLY A 71 -0.72 -7.33 -2.64
C GLY A 71 -0.53 -7.87 -1.24
N ALA A 72 -1.27 -8.93 -0.92
CA ALA A 72 -1.09 -9.69 0.30
C ALA A 72 -1.14 -11.19 0.03
N ILE A 73 -0.19 -11.91 0.63
CA ILE A 73 -0.11 -13.37 0.61
C ILE A 73 0.03 -13.91 2.03
N ARG A 74 -0.30 -15.17 2.21
CA ARG A 74 -0.35 -15.84 3.52
C ARG A 74 0.38 -17.17 3.45
N ILE A 75 1.32 -17.39 4.38
CA ILE A 75 2.24 -18.52 4.37
C ILE A 75 2.01 -19.38 5.61
N GLY A 76 2.00 -20.70 5.44
CA GLY A 76 1.75 -21.63 6.54
C GLY A 76 2.98 -22.21 7.21
N LYS A 77 4.11 -22.33 6.49
CA LYS A 77 5.32 -22.96 6.99
C LYS A 77 6.52 -22.03 6.96
N PRO A 78 7.39 -22.05 8.01
CA PRO A 78 8.63 -21.29 8.04
C PRO A 78 9.54 -21.56 6.82
N GLU A 79 9.66 -22.82 6.38
CA GLU A 79 10.49 -23.18 5.23
C GLU A 79 9.96 -22.57 3.93
N GLU A 80 8.63 -22.52 3.75
CA GLU A 80 8.01 -21.87 2.60
C GLU A 80 8.16 -20.36 2.66
N TYR A 81 8.17 -19.77 3.88
CA TYR A 81 8.40 -18.34 4.05
C TYR A 81 9.82 -17.93 3.62
N ARG A 82 10.84 -18.76 3.90
CA ARG A 82 12.22 -18.56 3.40
C ARG A 82 12.26 -18.56 1.87
N TRP A 83 11.58 -19.49 1.21
CA TRP A 83 11.48 -19.51 -0.25
C TRP A 83 10.77 -18.28 -0.82
N VAL A 84 9.72 -17.80 -0.15
CA VAL A 84 9.02 -16.56 -0.55
C VAL A 84 9.95 -15.35 -0.42
N ALA A 85 10.72 -15.26 0.66
CA ALA A 85 11.69 -14.17 0.85
C ALA A 85 12.78 -14.19 -0.25
N ALA A 86 13.31 -15.37 -0.58
CA ALA A 86 14.29 -15.55 -1.65
C ALA A 86 13.68 -15.28 -3.04
N PHE A 87 12.43 -15.69 -3.28
CA PHE A 87 11.69 -15.35 -4.49
C PHE A 87 11.61 -13.84 -4.70
N PHE A 88 11.15 -13.09 -3.69
CA PHE A 88 11.03 -11.64 -3.81
C PHE A 88 12.39 -10.94 -3.93
N ALA A 89 13.44 -11.47 -3.29
CA ALA A 89 14.80 -10.94 -3.43
C ALA A 89 15.32 -11.05 -4.87
N ALA A 90 14.94 -12.10 -5.61
CA ALA A 90 15.30 -12.22 -7.03
C ALA A 90 14.77 -11.06 -7.88
N PHE A 91 13.67 -10.46 -7.46
CA PHE A 91 13.07 -9.25 -8.07
C PHE A 91 13.51 -7.95 -7.38
N GLY A 92 14.49 -7.98 -6.47
CA GLY A 92 14.99 -6.80 -5.75
C GLY A 92 14.02 -6.23 -4.71
N LEU A 93 13.09 -7.06 -4.21
CA LEU A 93 12.19 -6.72 -3.12
C LEU A 93 12.80 -7.24 -1.81
N GLN A 94 12.93 -6.37 -0.82
CA GLN A 94 13.50 -6.68 0.49
C GLN A 94 12.43 -6.55 1.58
N PRO A 95 12.54 -7.28 2.72
CA PRO A 95 11.59 -7.17 3.80
C PRO A 95 11.72 -5.82 4.53
N HIS A 96 10.61 -5.13 4.71
CA HIS A 96 10.51 -3.85 5.41
C HIS A 96 9.43 -3.93 6.46
N ASN A 97 9.73 -3.43 7.64
CA ASN A 97 8.84 -3.37 8.78
C ASN A 97 8.41 -4.75 9.31
N PHE A 98 8.21 -4.82 10.60
CA PHE A 98 7.70 -6.01 11.29
C PHE A 98 6.30 -5.73 11.85
N TYR A 99 5.39 -6.67 11.64
CA TYR A 99 4.01 -6.57 12.08
C TYR A 99 3.65 -7.78 12.94
N ASP A 100 3.42 -7.56 14.24
CA ASP A 100 2.86 -8.58 15.13
C ASP A 100 1.33 -8.41 15.20
N MET A 101 0.60 -9.33 14.58
CA MET A 101 -0.85 -9.33 14.56
C MET A 101 -1.45 -10.16 15.70
N THR A 102 -0.63 -10.75 16.57
CA THR A 102 -1.08 -11.67 17.62
C THR A 102 -1.60 -10.95 18.87
N ASN A 103 -1.25 -9.67 19.06
CA ASN A 103 -1.53 -8.87 20.26
C ASN A 103 -2.38 -7.62 19.99
N LEU A 104 -3.45 -7.75 19.19
CA LEU A 104 -4.33 -6.65 18.79
C LEU A 104 -5.70 -6.67 19.48
N GLY A 105 -5.76 -7.17 20.72
CA GLY A 105 -7.01 -7.30 21.45
C GLY A 105 -8.02 -8.22 20.76
N GLY A 106 -9.26 -7.80 20.62
CA GLY A 106 -10.31 -8.57 19.94
C GLY A 106 -10.09 -8.79 18.43
N LYS A 107 -9.12 -8.08 17.84
CA LYS A 107 -8.73 -8.19 16.40
C LYS A 107 -7.51 -9.10 16.18
N SER A 108 -6.97 -9.72 17.24
CA SER A 108 -5.76 -10.55 17.15
C SER A 108 -5.94 -11.72 16.20
N GLN A 109 -4.90 -11.98 15.39
CA GLN A 109 -4.78 -13.12 14.48
C GLN A 109 -3.46 -13.83 14.73
N PRO A 110 -3.37 -15.15 14.55
CA PRO A 110 -2.18 -15.92 14.85
C PRO A 110 -1.12 -15.81 13.74
N VAL A 111 -0.76 -14.59 13.37
CA VAL A 111 0.22 -14.34 12.30
C VAL A 111 1.17 -13.21 12.68
N ILE A 112 2.41 -13.35 12.21
CA ILE A 112 3.39 -12.26 12.13
C ILE A 112 3.67 -11.97 10.66
N ALA A 113 4.16 -10.78 10.33
CA ALA A 113 4.31 -10.39 8.93
C ALA A 113 5.45 -9.40 8.70
N THR A 114 5.89 -9.31 7.45
CA THR A 114 6.67 -8.20 6.89
C THR A 114 6.11 -7.81 5.53
N ALA A 115 6.56 -6.68 4.99
CA ALA A 115 6.24 -6.26 3.64
C ALA A 115 7.49 -6.36 2.76
N PHE A 116 7.38 -7.04 1.62
CA PHE A 116 8.45 -7.04 0.62
C PHE A 116 8.26 -5.88 -0.34
N ARG A 117 9.24 -4.99 -0.42
CA ARG A 117 9.28 -3.86 -1.37
C ARG A 117 10.73 -3.51 -1.75
N SER A 118 10.89 -2.79 -2.85
CA SER A 118 12.19 -2.23 -3.20
C SER A 118 12.53 -1.04 -2.29
N PRO A 119 13.75 -0.95 -1.75
CA PRO A 119 14.18 0.23 -1.01
C PRO A 119 14.38 1.46 -1.89
N LEU A 120 14.62 1.26 -3.20
CA LEU A 120 14.89 2.34 -4.16
C LEU A 120 13.65 2.75 -4.96
N ASN A 121 12.85 1.78 -5.41
CA ASN A 121 11.67 1.98 -6.27
C ASN A 121 10.46 1.25 -5.68
N PRO A 122 9.87 1.77 -4.60
CA PRO A 122 8.83 1.08 -3.84
C PRO A 122 7.43 1.18 -4.48
N GLU A 123 7.35 1.06 -5.80
CA GLU A 123 6.08 1.11 -6.53
C GLU A 123 5.25 -0.15 -6.36
N HIS A 124 5.95 -1.27 -6.13
CA HIS A 124 5.33 -2.58 -5.91
C HIS A 124 5.72 -3.14 -4.56
N ARG A 125 4.73 -3.71 -3.86
CA ARG A 125 4.93 -4.27 -2.52
C ARG A 125 3.96 -5.40 -2.22
N VAL A 126 4.40 -6.35 -1.39
CA VAL A 126 3.57 -7.48 -0.97
C VAL A 126 3.65 -7.66 0.54
N PHE A 127 2.51 -7.51 1.21
CA PHE A 127 2.38 -7.86 2.61
C PHE A 127 2.36 -9.39 2.74
N THR A 128 3.26 -9.93 3.52
CA THR A 128 3.45 -11.37 3.64
C THR A 128 3.35 -11.79 5.10
N SER A 129 2.33 -12.57 5.42
CA SER A 129 2.09 -13.08 6.77
C SER A 129 2.46 -14.54 6.91
N LEU A 130 2.97 -14.90 8.09
CA LEU A 130 3.30 -16.28 8.49
C LEU A 130 2.39 -16.73 9.61
N LEU A 131 1.79 -17.90 9.47
CA LEU A 131 0.99 -18.54 10.51
C LEU A 131 1.88 -19.02 11.67
N MET A 132 1.56 -18.59 12.88
CA MET A 132 2.22 -19.02 14.10
C MET A 132 1.42 -20.15 14.75
N THR A 133 1.82 -21.40 14.49
CA THR A 133 1.06 -22.59 14.93
C THR A 133 1.10 -22.79 16.44
N ASP A 134 2.15 -22.31 17.11
CA ASP A 134 2.28 -22.32 18.57
C ASP A 134 1.33 -21.36 19.31
N TYR A 135 0.61 -20.53 18.57
CA TYR A 135 -0.50 -19.72 19.09
C TYR A 135 -1.70 -20.57 19.52
N PHE A 136 -1.84 -21.78 19.01
CA PHE A 136 -2.95 -22.69 19.25
C PHE A 136 -2.64 -23.69 20.37
N ASP A 137 -3.69 -24.31 20.91
CA ASP A 137 -3.53 -25.45 21.80
C ASP A 137 -2.80 -26.62 21.13
N PRO A 138 -2.18 -27.54 21.90
CA PRO A 138 -1.35 -28.60 21.33
C PRO A 138 -2.08 -29.56 20.38
N GLN A 139 -3.39 -29.73 20.48
CA GLN A 139 -4.16 -30.60 19.60
C GLN A 139 -4.42 -29.91 18.26
N THR A 140 -4.91 -28.69 18.27
CA THR A 140 -5.12 -27.85 17.07
C THR A 140 -3.81 -27.61 16.33
N ARG A 141 -2.74 -27.29 17.07
CA ARG A 141 -1.40 -27.13 16.50
C ARG A 141 -0.95 -28.36 15.73
N ARG A 142 -0.97 -29.55 16.33
CA ARG A 142 -0.56 -30.79 15.64
C ARG A 142 -1.37 -31.06 14.40
N ARG A 143 -2.68 -30.78 14.42
CA ARG A 143 -3.56 -30.97 13.25
C ARG A 143 -3.20 -30.02 12.12
N ILE A 144 -2.96 -28.73 12.41
CA ILE A 144 -2.50 -27.74 11.43
C ILE A 144 -1.16 -28.17 10.84
N GLU A 145 -0.18 -28.50 11.68
CA GLU A 145 1.17 -28.89 11.25
C GLU A 145 1.15 -30.17 10.39
N ALA A 146 0.33 -31.17 10.75
CA ALA A 146 0.16 -32.38 9.96
C ALA A 146 -0.46 -32.10 8.57
N LEU A 147 -1.37 -31.14 8.47
CA LEU A 147 -2.00 -30.72 7.21
C LEU A 147 -1.02 -29.94 6.33
N LEU A 148 -0.17 -29.11 6.94
CA LEU A 148 0.82 -28.32 6.24
C LEU A 148 2.06 -29.12 5.80
N ALA A 149 2.45 -30.17 6.55
CA ALA A 149 3.69 -30.93 6.34
C ALA A 149 3.88 -31.43 4.89
N PRO A 150 2.89 -32.07 4.23
CA PRO A 150 3.04 -32.57 2.86
C PRO A 150 3.00 -31.47 1.79
N ARG A 151 2.58 -30.23 2.13
CA ARG A 151 2.41 -29.16 1.15
C ARG A 151 3.74 -28.72 0.57
N GLN A 152 3.82 -28.66 -0.76
CA GLN A 152 4.97 -28.19 -1.53
C GLN A 152 4.48 -27.18 -2.57
N VAL A 153 4.55 -25.89 -2.22
CA VAL A 153 4.11 -24.81 -3.10
C VAL A 153 5.18 -24.47 -4.14
N PHE A 154 6.45 -24.48 -3.75
CA PHE A 154 7.56 -24.25 -4.66
C PHE A 154 7.98 -25.53 -5.37
N SER A 155 7.97 -25.52 -6.71
CA SER A 155 8.48 -26.62 -7.53
C SER A 155 10.00 -26.73 -7.41
N PRO A 156 10.60 -27.89 -7.75
CA PRO A 156 12.06 -28.01 -7.87
C PRO A 156 12.65 -27.01 -8.87
N GLU A 157 11.92 -26.68 -9.94
CA GLU A 157 12.33 -25.68 -10.94
C GLU A 157 12.36 -24.27 -10.36
N ALA A 158 11.32 -23.85 -9.65
CA ALA A 158 11.30 -22.56 -8.95
C ALA A 158 12.45 -22.45 -7.93
N GLN A 159 12.68 -23.51 -7.15
CA GLN A 159 13.79 -23.55 -6.19
C GLN A 159 15.15 -23.45 -6.89
N ALA A 160 15.36 -24.15 -8.00
CA ALA A 160 16.61 -24.09 -8.77
C ALA A 160 16.86 -22.69 -9.35
N LEU A 161 15.83 -22.01 -9.86
CA LEU A 161 15.93 -20.63 -10.36
C LEU A 161 16.27 -19.63 -9.24
N ILE A 162 15.66 -19.78 -8.07
CA ILE A 162 15.97 -18.97 -6.89
C ILE A 162 17.41 -19.18 -6.44
N GLN A 163 17.84 -20.44 -6.32
CA GLN A 163 19.24 -20.77 -5.97
C GLN A 163 20.24 -20.24 -6.99
N LYS A 164 19.90 -20.31 -8.29
CA LYS A 164 20.73 -19.72 -9.35
C LYS A 164 20.88 -18.22 -9.16
N HIS A 165 19.78 -17.51 -8.85
CA HIS A 165 19.84 -16.07 -8.53
C HIS A 165 20.81 -15.80 -7.37
N GLU A 166 20.74 -16.57 -6.29
CA GLU A 166 21.59 -16.38 -5.10
C GLU A 166 23.07 -16.68 -5.40
N GLN A 167 23.36 -17.66 -6.24
CA GLN A 167 24.71 -18.03 -6.63
C GLN A 167 25.35 -17.06 -7.63
N ASP A 168 24.58 -16.63 -8.65
CA ASP A 168 25.07 -15.82 -9.75
C ASP A 168 24.93 -14.31 -9.52
N GLY A 169 24.11 -13.89 -8.52
CA GLY A 169 23.81 -12.51 -8.19
C GLY A 169 22.74 -11.87 -9.09
N GLY A 170 22.07 -12.63 -9.94
CA GLY A 170 21.01 -12.16 -10.84
C GLY A 170 20.44 -13.27 -11.71
N LEU A 171 19.37 -12.96 -12.46
CA LEU A 171 18.77 -13.83 -13.46
C LEU A 171 18.86 -13.19 -14.86
N ASN A 172 19.03 -13.99 -15.90
CA ASN A 172 18.78 -13.54 -17.26
C ASN A 172 17.25 -13.45 -17.51
N TRP A 173 16.83 -12.89 -18.67
CA TRP A 173 15.41 -12.70 -18.97
C TRP A 173 14.61 -14.00 -19.13
N ASP A 174 15.23 -15.07 -19.59
CA ASP A 174 14.53 -16.36 -19.76
C ASP A 174 14.26 -16.99 -18.40
N ASP A 175 15.25 -17.01 -17.52
CA ASP A 175 15.12 -17.48 -16.13
C ASP A 175 14.13 -16.61 -15.33
N ALA A 176 14.18 -15.29 -15.50
CA ALA A 176 13.25 -14.37 -14.85
C ALA A 176 11.80 -14.62 -15.27
N ARG A 177 11.54 -14.82 -16.57
CA ARG A 177 10.20 -15.16 -17.08
C ARG A 177 9.72 -16.52 -16.58
N ALA A 178 10.62 -17.51 -16.53
CA ALA A 178 10.29 -18.82 -15.96
C ALA A 178 9.89 -18.72 -14.48
N LEU A 179 10.63 -17.93 -13.67
CA LEU A 179 10.30 -17.71 -12.28
C LEU A 179 8.97 -16.93 -12.09
N ILE A 180 8.68 -15.95 -12.93
CA ILE A 180 7.39 -15.24 -12.96
C ILE A 180 6.27 -16.22 -13.31
N HIS A 181 6.47 -17.11 -14.27
CA HIS A 181 5.51 -18.14 -14.66
C HIS A 181 5.18 -19.07 -13.48
N GLU A 182 6.19 -19.57 -12.76
CA GLU A 182 5.98 -20.34 -11.51
C GLU A 182 5.17 -19.55 -10.48
N GLY A 183 5.46 -18.26 -10.31
CA GLY A 183 4.69 -17.38 -9.41
C GLY A 183 3.22 -17.31 -9.77
N THR A 184 2.91 -17.10 -11.05
CA THR A 184 1.53 -16.82 -11.52
C THR A 184 0.71 -18.06 -11.89
N THR A 185 1.34 -19.21 -12.08
CA THR A 185 0.61 -20.45 -12.40
C THR A 185 0.52 -21.44 -11.23
N ARG A 186 1.37 -21.28 -10.23
CA ARG A 186 1.48 -22.21 -9.11
C ARG A 186 1.52 -21.50 -7.73
N ILE A 187 2.54 -20.69 -7.46
CA ILE A 187 2.83 -20.21 -6.09
C ILE A 187 1.71 -19.31 -5.56
N PHE A 188 1.30 -18.32 -6.35
CA PHE A 188 0.29 -17.31 -5.96
C PHE A 188 -1.08 -17.53 -6.59
N LYS A 189 -1.23 -18.63 -7.33
CA LYS A 189 -2.47 -18.98 -8.03
C LYS A 189 -3.54 -19.48 -7.08
N TRP A 190 -4.77 -18.97 -7.22
CA TRP A 190 -5.93 -19.54 -6.56
C TRP A 190 -6.33 -20.85 -7.24
N THR A 191 -6.47 -21.91 -6.46
CA THR A 191 -6.87 -23.23 -6.96
C THR A 191 -8.33 -23.55 -6.66
N GLY A 192 -8.93 -22.89 -5.66
CA GLY A 192 -10.26 -23.27 -5.14
C GLY A 192 -10.27 -24.60 -4.39
N ARG A 193 -9.12 -25.19 -4.12
CA ARG A 193 -8.95 -26.49 -3.46
C ARG A 193 -8.45 -26.34 -2.04
N ALA A 194 -9.03 -27.09 -1.14
CA ALA A 194 -8.70 -27.11 0.27
C ALA A 194 -8.79 -28.51 0.85
N HIS A 195 -8.34 -28.67 2.09
CA HIS A 195 -8.34 -29.92 2.83
C HIS A 195 -8.86 -29.69 4.26
N ASP A 196 -9.37 -30.75 4.90
CA ASP A 196 -9.88 -30.76 6.28
C ASP A 196 -10.97 -29.70 6.53
N TYR A 197 -12.15 -29.93 5.98
CA TYR A 197 -13.31 -29.05 6.13
C TYR A 197 -13.72 -28.85 7.59
N GLN A 198 -13.54 -29.88 8.43
CA GLN A 198 -13.85 -29.76 9.84
C GLN A 198 -12.92 -28.76 10.55
N LEU A 199 -11.59 -28.85 10.33
CA LEU A 199 -10.62 -27.88 10.86
C LEU A 199 -10.91 -26.46 10.36
N TYR A 200 -11.20 -26.33 9.06
CA TYR A 200 -11.60 -25.04 8.47
C TYR A 200 -12.79 -24.42 9.21
N GLN A 201 -13.83 -25.21 9.51
CA GLN A 201 -14.99 -24.73 10.24
C GLN A 201 -14.66 -24.36 11.70
N GLU A 202 -13.87 -25.19 12.40
CA GLU A 202 -13.45 -24.96 13.79
C GLU A 202 -12.68 -23.65 13.93
N LEU A 203 -11.66 -23.45 13.10
CA LEU A 203 -10.87 -22.21 13.06
C LEU A 203 -11.71 -20.99 12.70
N SER A 204 -12.61 -21.14 11.72
CA SER A 204 -13.50 -20.06 11.28
C SER A 204 -14.46 -19.63 12.38
N ARG A 205 -15.07 -20.59 13.12
CA ARG A 205 -15.99 -20.31 14.24
C ARG A 205 -15.27 -19.70 15.43
N ALA A 206 -13.99 -20.06 15.64
CA ALA A 206 -13.16 -19.49 16.69
C ALA A 206 -12.63 -18.08 16.35
N GLY A 207 -12.95 -17.51 15.17
CA GLY A 207 -12.50 -16.20 14.74
C GLY A 207 -11.14 -16.17 14.03
N PHE A 208 -10.58 -17.34 13.71
CA PHE A 208 -9.28 -17.49 13.06
C PHE A 208 -9.41 -17.81 11.57
N LYS A 209 -10.21 -17.03 10.83
CA LYS A 209 -10.38 -17.25 9.38
C LYS A 209 -9.08 -17.15 8.58
N ILE A 210 -8.17 -16.27 8.99
CA ILE A 210 -6.84 -16.17 8.35
C ILE A 210 -6.07 -17.48 8.54
N ALA A 211 -6.11 -18.07 9.74
CA ALA A 211 -5.48 -19.36 9.98
C ALA A 211 -6.16 -20.49 9.20
N ALA A 212 -7.49 -20.50 9.11
CA ALA A 212 -8.25 -21.46 8.31
C ALA A 212 -7.87 -21.38 6.82
N ASP A 213 -7.74 -20.17 6.29
CA ASP A 213 -7.28 -19.92 4.92
C ASP A 213 -5.86 -20.46 4.70
N ILE A 214 -4.93 -20.13 5.58
CA ILE A 214 -3.53 -20.57 5.47
C ILE A 214 -3.38 -22.09 5.61
N ALA A 215 -4.05 -22.68 6.60
CA ALA A 215 -3.85 -24.09 6.94
C ALA A 215 -4.50 -25.03 5.90
N CYS A 216 -5.69 -24.68 5.41
CA CYS A 216 -6.50 -25.61 4.62
C CYS A 216 -6.30 -25.50 3.11
N PHE A 217 -5.85 -24.37 2.56
CA PHE A 217 -5.70 -24.18 1.11
C PHE A 217 -4.32 -24.62 0.59
N GLU A 218 -4.26 -25.03 -0.69
CA GLU A 218 -3.09 -25.67 -1.30
C GLU A 218 -1.95 -24.71 -1.68
N SER A 219 -2.25 -23.42 -1.92
CA SER A 219 -1.28 -22.44 -2.42
C SER A 219 -1.16 -21.21 -1.51
N HIS A 220 -0.12 -20.40 -1.73
CA HIS A 220 0.02 -19.07 -1.13
C HIS A 220 -0.74 -18.01 -1.93
N HIS A 221 -1.95 -18.33 -2.33
CA HIS A 221 -2.72 -17.52 -3.26
C HIS A 221 -2.79 -16.04 -2.87
N LEU A 222 -2.84 -15.20 -3.90
CA LEU A 222 -2.95 -13.77 -3.72
C LEU A 222 -4.34 -13.43 -3.14
N ASN A 223 -4.37 -12.82 -1.96
CA ASN A 223 -5.61 -12.49 -1.25
C ASN A 223 -6.27 -11.21 -1.77
N HIS A 224 -5.46 -10.22 -2.07
CA HIS A 224 -5.86 -8.99 -2.74
C HIS A 224 -4.70 -8.42 -3.55
N LEU A 225 -5.05 -7.58 -4.50
CA LEU A 225 -4.12 -6.72 -5.23
C LEU A 225 -4.77 -5.34 -5.36
N THR A 226 -4.08 -4.32 -4.86
CA THR A 226 -4.63 -2.99 -4.66
C THR A 226 -3.95 -1.99 -5.59
N PRO A 227 -4.69 -1.35 -6.51
CA PRO A 227 -4.18 -0.24 -7.31
C PRO A 227 -4.17 1.06 -6.50
N ASN A 228 -3.31 1.99 -6.93
CA ASN A 228 -3.28 3.37 -6.45
C ASN A 228 -4.22 4.26 -7.26
N THR A 229 -4.86 5.23 -6.60
CA THR A 229 -5.71 6.25 -7.24
C THR A 229 -5.23 7.66 -6.90
N PHE A 230 -5.53 8.63 -7.78
CA PHE A 230 -5.22 10.04 -7.51
C PHE A 230 -6.27 10.71 -6.64
N CYS A 231 -7.52 10.24 -6.67
CA CYS A 231 -8.61 10.80 -5.87
C CYS A 231 -9.51 9.69 -5.34
N MET A 232 -9.33 9.31 -4.09
CA MET A 232 -10.09 8.24 -3.43
C MET A 232 -11.60 8.50 -3.47
N ASP A 233 -12.04 9.72 -3.15
CA ASP A 233 -13.47 10.05 -3.06
C ASP A 233 -14.16 10.01 -4.43
N LEU A 234 -13.46 10.36 -5.51
CA LEU A 234 -13.98 10.22 -6.87
C LEU A 234 -14.11 8.75 -7.25
N TYR A 235 -13.06 7.97 -6.98
CA TYR A 235 -13.03 6.54 -7.31
C TYR A 235 -14.11 5.77 -6.55
N THR A 236 -14.21 5.92 -5.23
CA THR A 236 -15.21 5.20 -4.42
C THR A 236 -16.64 5.56 -4.84
N THR A 237 -16.87 6.81 -5.20
CA THR A 237 -18.15 7.29 -5.74
C THR A 237 -18.46 6.65 -7.09
N ALA A 238 -17.47 6.57 -8.00
CA ALA A 238 -17.62 5.95 -9.32
C ALA A 238 -17.89 4.44 -9.20
N MET A 239 -17.14 3.74 -8.35
CA MET A 239 -17.35 2.32 -8.12
C MET A 239 -18.73 2.01 -7.56
N ARG A 240 -19.23 2.79 -6.60
CA ARG A 240 -20.58 2.62 -6.03
C ARG A 240 -21.67 2.85 -7.08
N LEU A 241 -21.46 3.77 -8.04
CA LEU A 241 -22.37 3.92 -9.17
C LEU A 241 -22.37 2.67 -10.05
N CYS A 242 -21.20 2.16 -10.44
CA CYS A 242 -21.07 0.95 -11.26
C CYS A 242 -21.65 -0.31 -10.58
N LEU A 243 -21.56 -0.39 -9.25
CA LEU A 243 -22.14 -1.46 -8.44
C LEU A 243 -23.65 -1.34 -8.25
N GLY A 244 -24.26 -0.21 -8.65
CA GLY A 244 -25.68 0.05 -8.45
C GLY A 244 -26.06 0.47 -7.03
N GLU A 245 -25.08 0.90 -6.21
CA GLU A 245 -25.27 1.34 -4.83
C GLU A 245 -25.60 2.85 -4.72
N LEU A 246 -25.39 3.61 -5.79
CA LEU A 246 -25.74 5.04 -5.87
C LEU A 246 -26.63 5.32 -7.07
N THR A 247 -27.55 6.29 -6.91
CA THR A 247 -28.27 6.86 -8.04
C THR A 247 -27.37 7.84 -8.83
N PRO A 248 -27.65 8.10 -10.12
CA PRO A 248 -26.89 9.08 -10.90
C PRO A 248 -26.84 10.47 -10.26
N GLU A 249 -27.91 10.93 -9.61
CA GLU A 249 -27.97 12.24 -8.95
C GLU A 249 -27.04 12.30 -7.74
N VAL A 250 -26.98 11.23 -6.94
CA VAL A 250 -26.07 11.14 -5.78
C VAL A 250 -24.63 11.06 -6.27
N PHE A 251 -24.37 10.31 -7.35
CA PHE A 251 -23.05 10.26 -7.98
C PHE A 251 -22.58 11.66 -8.40
N VAL A 252 -23.41 12.40 -9.18
CA VAL A 252 -23.06 13.75 -9.66
C VAL A 252 -22.74 14.68 -8.49
N ARG A 253 -23.54 14.66 -7.43
CA ARG A 253 -23.31 15.50 -6.24
C ARG A 253 -22.00 15.17 -5.53
N ARG A 254 -21.71 13.88 -5.30
CA ARG A 254 -20.48 13.44 -4.62
C ARG A 254 -19.23 13.65 -5.49
N ALA A 255 -19.30 13.31 -6.78
CA ALA A 255 -18.21 13.54 -7.71
C ALA A 255 -17.86 15.02 -7.86
N ARG A 256 -18.89 15.91 -7.90
CA ARG A 256 -18.69 17.37 -7.90
C ARG A 256 -17.90 17.80 -6.67
N ARG A 257 -18.32 17.40 -5.48
CA ARG A 257 -17.64 17.75 -4.23
C ARG A 257 -16.19 17.27 -4.22
N ALA A 258 -15.92 16.04 -4.70
CA ALA A 258 -14.57 15.48 -4.77
C ALA A 258 -13.67 16.29 -5.72
N LEU A 259 -14.17 16.68 -6.91
CA LEU A 259 -13.40 17.46 -7.88
C LEU A 259 -13.24 18.93 -7.46
N GLU A 260 -14.26 19.54 -6.83
CA GLU A 260 -14.15 20.89 -6.25
C GLU A 260 -13.10 20.93 -5.13
N PHE A 261 -13.12 19.93 -4.23
CA PHE A 261 -12.09 19.81 -3.20
C PHE A 261 -10.70 19.68 -3.83
N LEU A 262 -10.54 18.76 -4.80
CA LEU A 262 -9.27 18.55 -5.48
C LEU A 262 -8.77 19.79 -6.21
N TRP A 263 -9.66 20.56 -6.86
CA TRP A 263 -9.32 21.84 -7.51
C TRP A 263 -8.66 22.83 -6.55
N HIS A 264 -9.15 22.90 -5.32
CA HIS A 264 -8.59 23.79 -4.30
C HIS A 264 -7.34 23.20 -3.63
N PHE A 265 -7.37 21.92 -3.30
CA PHE A 265 -6.34 21.26 -2.51
C PHE A 265 -5.09 20.88 -3.32
N ALA A 266 -5.25 20.45 -4.57
CA ALA A 266 -4.11 20.01 -5.38
C ALA A 266 -3.21 21.19 -5.75
N ASP A 267 -2.12 21.32 -5.03
CA ASP A 267 -1.02 22.25 -5.28
C ASP A 267 0.15 21.53 -5.98
N ARG A 268 1.32 22.18 -6.09
CA ARG A 268 2.51 21.56 -6.68
C ARG A 268 3.03 20.40 -5.84
N ASP A 269 2.82 20.42 -4.53
CA ASP A 269 3.23 19.32 -3.65
C ASP A 269 2.36 18.09 -3.88
N TYR A 270 1.06 18.29 -4.16
CA TYR A 270 0.18 17.21 -4.63
C TYR A 270 0.68 16.61 -5.97
N LEU A 271 1.11 17.46 -6.92
CA LEU A 271 1.66 16.97 -8.19
C LEU A 271 2.93 16.12 -7.98
N ARG A 272 3.86 16.58 -7.15
CA ARG A 272 5.10 15.85 -6.82
C ARG A 272 4.82 14.51 -6.14
N LEU A 273 3.82 14.49 -5.26
CA LEU A 273 3.44 13.31 -4.50
C LEU A 273 2.82 12.21 -5.39
N HIS A 274 1.95 12.60 -6.32
CA HIS A 274 1.14 11.64 -7.10
C HIS A 274 1.68 11.34 -8.48
N PHE A 275 2.47 12.23 -9.06
CA PHE A 275 3.00 12.09 -10.42
C PHE A 275 4.53 11.94 -10.43
N LYS A 276 5.03 10.89 -9.80
CA LYS A 276 6.46 10.60 -9.57
C LYS A 276 7.32 10.62 -10.84
N HIS A 277 6.72 10.41 -12.01
CA HIS A 277 7.43 10.39 -13.30
C HIS A 277 7.59 11.77 -13.93
N LEU A 278 7.04 12.82 -13.31
CA LEU A 278 7.28 14.21 -13.69
C LEU A 278 8.50 14.74 -12.93
N GLY A 279 9.37 15.45 -13.63
CA GLY A 279 10.54 16.07 -13.01
C GLY A 279 10.14 17.21 -12.08
N THR A 280 10.89 17.40 -10.98
CA THR A 280 10.66 18.49 -10.02
C THR A 280 10.72 19.87 -10.71
N ASP A 281 11.68 20.06 -11.62
CA ASP A 281 11.82 21.30 -12.39
C ASP A 281 10.66 21.49 -13.38
N GLU A 282 10.16 20.40 -13.96
CA GLU A 282 8.97 20.44 -14.82
C GLU A 282 7.75 20.93 -14.04
N ILE A 283 7.47 20.36 -12.89
CA ILE A 283 6.36 20.77 -12.02
C ILE A 283 6.52 22.22 -11.54
N ALA A 284 7.75 22.66 -11.24
CA ALA A 284 8.03 24.02 -10.83
C ALA A 284 7.70 25.06 -11.92
N ASN A 285 7.84 24.68 -13.18
CA ASN A 285 7.61 25.55 -14.33
C ASN A 285 6.13 25.67 -14.74
N TYR A 286 5.24 24.81 -14.24
CA TYR A 286 3.80 24.95 -14.55
C TYR A 286 3.26 26.26 -13.99
N SER A 287 2.62 27.09 -14.82
CA SER A 287 1.90 28.26 -14.35
C SER A 287 0.48 27.91 -13.93
N VAL A 288 0.03 28.50 -12.81
CA VAL A 288 -1.33 28.27 -12.31
C VAL A 288 -2.28 29.21 -13.02
N ASP A 289 -3.29 28.67 -13.68
CA ASP A 289 -4.39 29.45 -14.22
C ASP A 289 -5.44 29.68 -13.11
N THR A 290 -5.51 30.91 -12.63
CA THR A 290 -6.51 31.33 -11.63
C THR A 290 -7.79 31.88 -12.24
N THR A 291 -7.85 32.01 -13.57
CA THR A 291 -8.95 32.65 -14.29
C THR A 291 -9.89 31.66 -14.97
N SER A 292 -9.42 30.45 -15.26
CA SER A 292 -10.23 29.42 -15.90
C SER A 292 -11.24 28.82 -14.94
N GLU A 293 -12.46 28.69 -15.44
CA GLU A 293 -13.48 27.86 -14.79
C GLU A 293 -13.04 26.39 -14.82
N PRO A 294 -13.12 25.66 -13.69
CA PRO A 294 -12.67 24.27 -13.64
C PRO A 294 -13.47 23.33 -14.55
N GLY A 295 -14.63 23.75 -15.04
CA GLY A 295 -15.47 22.99 -15.95
C GLY A 295 -15.87 21.61 -15.41
N ILE A 296 -16.01 21.48 -14.09
CA ILE A 296 -16.27 20.24 -13.36
C ILE A 296 -17.51 19.51 -13.87
N ALA A 297 -18.58 20.26 -14.21
CA ALA A 297 -19.80 19.64 -14.73
C ALA A 297 -19.56 18.84 -16.02
N GLY A 298 -18.74 19.38 -16.95
CA GLY A 298 -18.37 18.67 -18.18
C GLY A 298 -17.54 17.41 -17.90
N LEU A 299 -16.60 17.46 -16.95
CA LEU A 299 -15.80 16.30 -16.54
C LEU A 299 -16.67 15.21 -15.91
N ILE A 300 -17.59 15.57 -15.04
CA ILE A 300 -18.52 14.62 -14.41
C ILE A 300 -19.42 13.96 -15.46
N ASN A 301 -19.96 14.74 -16.41
CA ASN A 301 -20.80 14.19 -17.48
C ASN A 301 -20.03 13.20 -18.36
N ALA A 302 -18.79 13.53 -18.73
CA ALA A 302 -17.93 12.62 -19.50
C ALA A 302 -17.62 11.34 -18.71
N LEU A 303 -17.28 11.47 -17.43
CA LEU A 303 -17.05 10.31 -16.56
C LEU A 303 -18.32 9.46 -16.43
N ALA A 304 -19.48 10.08 -16.18
CA ALA A 304 -20.76 9.37 -16.06
C ALA A 304 -21.11 8.57 -17.33
N GLN A 305 -20.85 9.13 -18.52
CA GLN A 305 -21.04 8.42 -19.79
C GLN A 305 -20.12 7.19 -19.92
N LEU A 306 -18.86 7.30 -19.51
CA LEU A 306 -17.94 6.16 -19.49
C LEU A 306 -18.41 5.07 -18.52
N LEU A 307 -18.81 5.45 -17.31
CA LEU A 307 -19.23 4.51 -16.25
C LEU A 307 -20.55 3.79 -16.58
N GLN A 308 -21.39 4.35 -17.45
CA GLN A 308 -22.63 3.72 -17.90
C GLN A 308 -22.45 2.71 -19.05
N GLN A 309 -21.23 2.54 -19.54
CA GLN A 309 -20.98 1.53 -20.57
C GLN A 309 -21.29 0.11 -20.06
N PRO A 310 -21.86 -0.77 -20.87
CA PRO A 310 -22.29 -2.12 -20.42
C PRO A 310 -21.18 -2.99 -19.82
N ASN A 311 -19.94 -2.80 -20.27
CA ASN A 311 -18.76 -3.51 -19.74
C ASN A 311 -18.36 -3.05 -18.34
N LEU A 312 -18.84 -1.91 -17.86
CA LEU A 312 -18.63 -1.36 -16.51
C LEU A 312 -19.87 -1.51 -15.60
N ALA A 313 -20.90 -2.17 -16.03
CA ALA A 313 -22.06 -2.50 -15.20
C ALA A 313 -21.71 -3.64 -14.24
N LEU A 314 -21.25 -3.30 -13.04
CA LEU A 314 -20.72 -4.27 -12.06
C LEU A 314 -21.80 -4.90 -11.18
N SER A 315 -23.02 -4.37 -11.17
CA SER A 315 -24.15 -4.89 -10.37
C SER A 315 -24.53 -6.32 -10.70
N LYS A 316 -24.10 -6.84 -11.87
CA LYS A 316 -24.33 -8.23 -12.29
C LYS A 316 -23.23 -9.19 -11.82
N LEU A 317 -22.11 -8.69 -11.32
CA LEU A 317 -21.04 -9.52 -10.79
C LEU A 317 -21.39 -9.98 -9.37
N ASN A 318 -20.89 -11.17 -9.03
CA ASN A 318 -21.02 -11.68 -7.67
C ASN A 318 -20.06 -10.90 -6.74
N HIS A 319 -20.62 -10.03 -5.92
CA HIS A 319 -19.90 -9.24 -4.91
C HIS A 319 -20.82 -8.99 -3.72
N SER A 320 -20.23 -8.70 -2.55
CA SER A 320 -20.99 -8.39 -1.33
C SER A 320 -21.10 -6.88 -1.03
N GLY A 321 -20.74 -6.02 -1.98
CA GLY A 321 -20.82 -4.56 -1.88
C GLY A 321 -19.50 -3.89 -1.51
N PHE A 322 -19.55 -2.56 -1.37
CA PHE A 322 -18.43 -1.74 -0.93
C PHE A 322 -18.44 -1.57 0.59
N LYS A 323 -17.34 -1.13 1.20
CA LYS A 323 -17.34 -0.68 2.59
C LYS A 323 -18.20 0.57 2.76
N ASP A 324 -18.64 0.80 3.99
CA ASP A 324 -19.47 1.97 4.29
C ASP A 324 -18.65 3.25 4.37
N PHE A 325 -17.33 3.16 4.63
CA PHE A 325 -16.43 4.31 4.78
C PHE A 325 -15.00 4.01 4.35
N THR A 326 -14.28 5.06 3.93
CA THR A 326 -12.83 5.02 3.66
C THR A 326 -12.05 4.98 4.98
N GLU A 327 -11.07 4.11 5.09
CA GLU A 327 -10.13 4.05 6.22
C GLU A 327 -8.91 4.96 5.97
N GLY A 328 -8.27 5.42 7.06
CA GLY A 328 -7.13 6.33 7.00
C GLY A 328 -7.48 7.75 7.42
N PRO A 329 -6.61 8.75 7.19
CA PRO A 329 -6.85 10.13 7.60
C PRO A 329 -8.00 10.77 6.83
N SER A 330 -8.44 11.96 7.28
CA SER A 330 -9.42 12.75 6.53
C SER A 330 -8.87 13.19 5.17
N VAL A 331 -9.77 13.51 4.24
CA VAL A 331 -9.40 13.87 2.84
C VAL A 331 -8.43 15.05 2.74
N ASP A 332 -8.45 15.94 3.72
CA ASP A 332 -7.62 17.14 3.81
C ASP A 332 -6.35 16.97 4.66
N THR A 333 -6.03 15.74 5.07
CA THR A 333 -4.88 15.42 5.93
C THR A 333 -3.92 14.50 5.17
N PRO A 334 -2.89 15.05 4.48
CA PRO A 334 -2.07 14.29 3.55
C PRO A 334 -0.95 13.49 4.25
N VAL A 335 -1.32 12.56 5.15
CA VAL A 335 -0.37 11.70 5.87
C VAL A 335 -0.70 10.23 5.68
N LEU A 336 0.32 9.38 5.60
CA LEU A 336 0.25 7.93 5.43
C LEU A 336 -0.54 7.52 4.17
N LEU A 337 -1.69 6.88 4.31
CA LEU A 337 -2.55 6.48 3.19
C LEU A 337 -4.02 6.49 3.57
N ARG A 338 -4.87 6.68 2.57
CA ARG A 338 -6.31 6.40 2.62
C ARG A 338 -6.59 5.13 1.84
N GLN A 339 -7.50 4.33 2.34
CA GLN A 339 -7.82 3.03 1.75
C GLN A 339 -9.30 2.73 1.86
N ASP A 340 -9.83 2.06 0.83
CA ASP A 340 -11.18 1.51 0.82
C ASP A 340 -11.18 0.15 0.15
N SER A 341 -12.17 -0.69 0.40
CA SER A 341 -12.25 -2.01 -0.18
C SER A 341 -13.67 -2.47 -0.43
N TYR A 342 -13.81 -3.46 -1.31
CA TYR A 342 -15.01 -4.28 -1.37
C TYR A 342 -15.11 -5.14 -0.12
N LYS A 343 -16.33 -5.47 0.28
CA LYS A 343 -16.55 -6.56 1.23
C LYS A 343 -16.01 -7.85 0.61
N ALA A 344 -15.50 -8.74 1.45
CA ALA A 344 -14.89 -9.98 0.96
C ALA A 344 -15.85 -10.80 0.08
N LEU A 345 -15.31 -11.32 -1.01
CA LEU A 345 -16.04 -12.17 -1.95
C LEU A 345 -16.30 -13.53 -1.33
N THR A 346 -17.44 -14.11 -1.66
CA THR A 346 -17.78 -15.49 -1.33
C THR A 346 -17.62 -16.34 -2.57
N GLU A 347 -16.65 -17.24 -2.53
CA GLU A 347 -16.23 -18.06 -3.67
C GLU A 347 -16.51 -19.55 -3.42
N PRO A 348 -16.83 -20.34 -4.45
CA PRO A 348 -16.94 -21.79 -4.30
C PRO A 348 -15.56 -22.38 -4.05
N VAL A 349 -15.49 -23.35 -3.15
CA VAL A 349 -14.29 -24.11 -2.83
C VAL A 349 -14.63 -25.58 -2.65
N THR A 350 -13.68 -26.45 -2.99
CA THR A 350 -13.82 -27.89 -2.86
C THR A 350 -12.79 -28.42 -1.88
N PHE A 351 -13.25 -29.05 -0.80
CA PHE A 351 -12.40 -29.73 0.17
C PHE A 351 -12.21 -31.19 -0.24
N HIS A 352 -10.96 -31.61 -0.28
CA HIS A 352 -10.55 -32.98 -0.55
C HIS A 352 -10.12 -33.62 0.77
N GLU A 353 -10.97 -34.48 1.32
CA GLU A 353 -10.72 -35.15 2.61
C GLU A 353 -9.74 -36.31 2.45
N ALA A 354 -9.05 -36.68 3.55
CA ALA A 354 -8.05 -37.76 3.54
C ALA A 354 -8.64 -39.14 3.20
N ASP A 355 -9.92 -39.35 3.43
CA ASP A 355 -10.66 -40.59 3.07
C ASP A 355 -11.15 -40.62 1.63
N GLY A 356 -10.85 -39.60 0.83
CA GLY A 356 -11.30 -39.44 -0.55
C GLY A 356 -12.66 -38.76 -0.68
N THR A 357 -13.32 -38.39 0.40
CA THR A 357 -14.58 -37.62 0.36
C THR A 357 -14.34 -36.21 -0.20
N ILE A 358 -15.29 -35.71 -0.98
CA ILE A 358 -15.26 -34.36 -1.54
C ILE A 358 -16.40 -33.54 -0.91
N VAL A 359 -16.07 -32.36 -0.37
CA VAL A 359 -17.05 -31.45 0.24
C VAL A 359 -17.03 -30.12 -0.49
N ASP A 360 -18.12 -29.79 -1.18
CA ASP A 360 -18.31 -28.48 -1.79
C ASP A 360 -18.78 -27.48 -0.74
N ALA A 361 -18.09 -26.35 -0.65
CA ALA A 361 -18.34 -25.32 0.35
C ALA A 361 -18.16 -23.91 -0.25
N LYS A 362 -18.21 -22.91 0.60
CA LYS A 362 -17.96 -21.52 0.23
C LYS A 362 -16.90 -20.94 1.15
N HIS A 363 -15.98 -20.17 0.56
CA HIS A 363 -14.96 -19.42 1.27
C HIS A 363 -15.16 -17.92 1.05
N THR A 364 -14.97 -17.14 2.13
CA THR A 364 -15.12 -15.69 2.07
C THR A 364 -13.86 -15.05 2.64
N ALA A 365 -12.92 -14.67 1.80
CA ALA A 365 -11.67 -14.05 2.23
C ALA A 365 -11.09 -13.07 1.23
N ARG A 366 -11.10 -13.37 -0.08
CA ARG A 366 -10.46 -12.52 -1.08
C ARG A 366 -11.30 -11.27 -1.36
N PHE A 367 -10.63 -10.15 -1.56
CA PHE A 367 -11.28 -8.86 -1.79
C PHE A 367 -10.41 -7.98 -2.70
N GLY A 368 -11.00 -6.92 -3.23
CA GLY A 368 -10.29 -5.86 -3.93
C GLY A 368 -10.23 -4.61 -3.05
N GLU A 369 -9.17 -3.86 -3.19
CA GLU A 369 -8.97 -2.60 -2.49
C GLU A 369 -8.56 -1.50 -3.47
N ILE A 370 -8.53 -0.28 -2.98
CA ILE A 370 -7.99 0.90 -3.62
C ILE A 370 -7.30 1.75 -2.57
N GLU A 371 -6.18 2.36 -2.90
CA GLU A 371 -5.46 3.23 -1.98
C GLU A 371 -5.07 4.56 -2.61
N GLN A 372 -4.91 5.56 -1.78
CA GLN A 372 -4.30 6.85 -2.10
C GLN A 372 -3.23 7.14 -1.06
N ARG A 373 -1.97 7.29 -1.47
CA ARG A 373 -0.82 7.45 -0.58
C ARG A 373 -0.42 8.90 -0.44
N PHE A 374 0.00 9.25 0.78
CA PHE A 374 0.43 10.59 1.16
C PHE A 374 1.82 10.56 1.81
N TYR A 375 2.14 11.51 2.68
CA TYR A 375 3.47 11.66 3.27
C TYR A 375 3.76 10.66 4.37
N ALA A 376 5.02 10.20 4.41
CA ALA A 376 5.54 9.36 5.49
C ALA A 376 5.72 10.19 6.76
N THR A 377 5.13 9.71 7.86
CA THR A 377 5.21 10.37 9.15
C THR A 377 6.50 10.03 9.88
N THR A 378 7.03 11.00 10.62
CA THR A 378 8.03 10.77 11.66
C THR A 378 7.39 9.98 12.82
N PRO A 379 8.17 9.45 13.79
CA PRO A 379 7.61 8.86 15.02
C PRO A 379 6.64 9.80 15.75
N LYS A 380 6.93 11.12 15.78
CA LYS A 380 6.01 12.13 16.34
C LYS A 380 4.70 12.22 15.56
N GLY A 381 4.78 12.27 14.24
CA GLY A 381 3.61 12.33 13.37
C GLY A 381 2.80 11.03 13.46
N ARG A 382 3.47 9.89 13.62
CA ARG A 382 2.79 8.60 13.80
C ARG A 382 2.04 8.53 15.12
N ALA A 383 2.62 8.97 16.22
CA ALA A 383 1.93 9.03 17.51
C ALA A 383 0.66 9.89 17.43
N LEU A 384 0.75 11.08 16.82
CA LEU A 384 -0.41 11.93 16.60
C LEU A 384 -1.48 11.27 15.72
N TYR A 385 -1.05 10.56 14.67
CA TYR A 385 -1.96 9.80 13.80
C TYR A 385 -2.72 8.72 14.58
N ASP A 386 -2.03 7.96 15.42
CA ASP A 386 -2.62 6.89 16.21
C ASP A 386 -3.64 7.43 17.23
N GLU A 387 -3.39 8.61 17.82
CA GLU A 387 -4.36 9.33 18.67
C GLU A 387 -5.62 9.74 17.89
N CYS A 388 -5.45 10.31 16.71
CA CYS A 388 -6.58 10.69 15.84
C CYS A 388 -7.39 9.47 15.41
N LEU A 389 -6.71 8.36 15.06
CA LEU A 389 -7.37 7.12 14.67
C LEU A 389 -8.19 6.53 15.84
N ALA A 390 -7.63 6.53 17.04
CA ALA A 390 -8.37 6.11 18.23
C ALA A 390 -9.62 6.97 18.51
N ALA A 391 -9.54 8.28 18.21
CA ALA A 391 -10.72 9.16 18.30
C ALA A 391 -11.81 8.78 17.29
N THR A 392 -11.43 8.37 16.05
CA THR A 392 -12.42 7.90 15.06
C THR A 392 -13.07 6.58 15.45
N GLU A 393 -12.35 5.69 16.12
CA GLU A 393 -12.92 4.44 16.65
C GLU A 393 -13.96 4.72 17.72
N LYS A 394 -13.65 5.61 18.68
CA LYS A 394 -14.61 6.06 19.69
C LYS A 394 -15.86 6.72 19.08
N LEU A 395 -15.70 7.53 18.02
CA LEU A 395 -16.84 8.12 17.31
C LEU A 395 -17.76 7.03 16.75
N ARG A 396 -17.20 6.00 16.13
CA ARG A 396 -17.99 4.88 15.56
C ARG A 396 -18.66 4.03 16.62
N GLU A 397 -18.02 3.84 17.76
CA GLU A 397 -18.61 3.12 18.90
C GLU A 397 -19.76 3.91 19.55
N ALA A 398 -19.60 5.22 19.65
CA ALA A 398 -20.62 6.10 20.23
C ALA A 398 -21.85 6.29 19.33
N GLU A 399 -21.63 6.34 18.00
CA GLU A 399 -22.69 6.56 17.01
C GLU A 399 -22.62 5.56 15.85
N PRO A 400 -22.90 4.28 16.08
CA PRO A 400 -22.73 3.22 15.07
C PRO A 400 -23.61 3.40 13.83
N ASP A 401 -24.77 4.04 13.97
CA ASP A 401 -25.74 4.27 12.89
C ASP A 401 -25.51 5.58 12.12
N LEU A 402 -24.56 6.42 12.55
CA LEU A 402 -24.35 7.75 11.96
C LEU A 402 -24.02 7.67 10.46
N ILE A 403 -23.19 6.71 10.06
CA ILE A 403 -22.81 6.51 8.64
C ILE A 403 -24.03 6.27 7.76
N GLY A 404 -24.95 5.42 8.20
CA GLY A 404 -26.17 5.09 7.45
C GLY A 404 -27.19 6.22 7.48
N ARG A 405 -27.32 6.91 8.61
CA ARG A 405 -28.30 7.97 8.82
C ARG A 405 -27.89 9.30 8.19
N ASP A 406 -26.63 9.70 8.36
CA ASP A 406 -26.07 10.98 7.90
C ASP A 406 -24.59 10.82 7.49
N TYR A 407 -24.37 10.35 6.28
CA TYR A 407 -23.02 10.14 5.76
C TYR A 407 -22.18 11.44 5.72
N GLU A 408 -22.79 12.58 5.38
CA GLU A 408 -22.06 13.85 5.32
C GLU A 408 -21.68 14.37 6.71
N GLY A 409 -22.59 14.22 7.69
CA GLY A 409 -22.32 14.51 9.09
C GLY A 409 -21.21 13.63 9.65
N TYR A 410 -21.25 12.32 9.34
CA TYR A 410 -20.17 11.40 9.69
C TYR A 410 -18.81 11.83 9.10
N GLN A 411 -18.75 12.18 7.82
CA GLN A 411 -17.50 12.63 7.21
C GLN A 411 -16.92 13.88 7.89
N LYS A 412 -17.78 14.82 8.31
CA LYS A 412 -17.35 16.02 9.06
C LYS A 412 -16.82 15.66 10.45
N ALA A 413 -17.54 14.81 11.18
CA ALA A 413 -17.14 14.36 12.51
C ALA A 413 -15.81 13.59 12.44
N TYR A 414 -15.67 12.73 11.44
CA TYR A 414 -14.43 12.00 11.17
C TYR A 414 -13.26 12.95 10.87
N ALA A 415 -13.44 13.93 9.98
CA ALA A 415 -12.44 14.94 9.66
C ALA A 415 -12.01 15.75 10.89
N ASN A 416 -12.93 16.05 11.81
CA ASN A 416 -12.62 16.73 13.07
C ASN A 416 -11.68 15.95 13.97
N CYS A 417 -11.70 14.61 13.94
CA CYS A 417 -10.74 13.80 14.69
C CYS A 417 -9.29 14.05 14.24
N PHE A 418 -9.08 14.51 13.00
CA PHE A 418 -7.76 14.85 12.44
C PHE A 418 -7.50 16.36 12.39
N ALA A 419 -8.27 17.19 13.08
CA ALA A 419 -8.15 18.65 13.02
C ALA A 419 -6.82 19.18 13.56
N THR A 420 -6.13 18.41 14.39
CA THR A 420 -4.80 18.75 14.94
C THR A 420 -3.67 18.67 13.90
N PHE A 421 -3.88 17.94 12.80
CA PHE A 421 -2.88 17.89 11.74
C PHE A 421 -2.92 19.15 10.87
N PRO A 422 -1.77 19.76 10.58
CA PRO A 422 -1.64 20.74 9.49
C PRO A 422 -2.10 20.16 8.15
N LYS A 423 -2.73 21.00 7.34
CA LYS A 423 -3.31 20.58 6.05
C LYS A 423 -2.36 20.80 4.86
N THR A 424 -1.19 21.38 5.09
CA THR A 424 -0.18 21.66 4.07
C THR A 424 1.13 20.95 4.40
N LEU A 425 1.93 20.63 3.37
CA LEU A 425 3.25 20.05 3.57
C LEU A 425 4.15 20.97 4.43
N ALA A 426 4.12 22.27 4.17
CA ALA A 426 4.90 23.23 4.95
C ALA A 426 4.58 23.16 6.45
N GLY A 427 3.31 23.17 6.84
CA GLY A 427 2.91 23.05 8.25
C GLY A 427 3.24 21.70 8.86
N LEU A 428 3.18 20.61 8.08
CA LEU A 428 3.58 19.28 8.53
C LEU A 428 5.09 19.19 8.79
N LEU A 429 5.91 19.80 7.94
CA LEU A 429 7.37 19.85 8.09
C LEU A 429 7.78 20.75 9.26
N GLU A 430 7.20 21.95 9.38
CA GLU A 430 7.43 22.89 10.49
C GLU A 430 7.21 22.21 11.85
N GLN A 431 6.15 21.42 11.98
CA GLN A 431 5.86 20.65 13.18
C GLN A 431 6.65 19.33 13.29
N LYS A 432 7.51 19.01 12.32
CA LYS A 432 8.29 17.75 12.25
C LYS A 432 7.41 16.50 12.30
N LEU A 433 6.26 16.52 11.65
CA LEU A 433 5.31 15.40 11.61
C LEU A 433 5.55 14.45 10.44
N VAL A 434 6.21 14.93 9.38
CA VAL A 434 6.54 14.15 8.18
C VAL A 434 8.00 14.32 7.79
N TYR A 435 8.50 13.39 6.99
CA TYR A 435 9.85 13.46 6.43
C TYR A 435 9.88 14.26 5.13
N GLY A 436 10.97 14.97 4.88
CA GLY A 436 11.21 15.74 3.68
C GLY A 436 12.52 15.39 2.97
N ARG A 437 12.55 15.54 1.67
CA ARG A 437 13.78 15.55 0.85
C ARG A 437 14.07 16.98 0.44
N TYR A 438 15.23 17.46 0.82
CA TYR A 438 15.67 18.83 0.59
C TYR A 438 16.67 18.91 -0.56
N SER A 439 16.62 19.99 -1.33
CA SER A 439 17.59 20.26 -2.39
C SER A 439 17.82 21.76 -2.56
N SER A 440 19.02 22.13 -3.04
CA SER A 440 19.32 23.51 -3.39
C SER A 440 18.60 23.91 -4.69
N THR A 441 18.09 25.13 -4.73
CA THR A 441 17.62 25.73 -5.97
C THR A 441 18.81 26.30 -6.76
N PRO A 442 18.67 26.60 -8.08
CA PRO A 442 19.70 27.32 -8.82
C PRO A 442 20.09 28.66 -8.17
N LYS A 443 19.11 29.40 -7.62
CA LYS A 443 19.32 30.64 -6.84
C LYS A 443 20.15 30.36 -5.58
N GLY A 444 19.83 29.29 -4.85
CA GLY A 444 20.55 28.91 -3.64
C GLY A 444 21.99 28.51 -3.94
N ALA A 445 22.22 27.69 -4.95
CA ALA A 445 23.56 27.27 -5.34
C ALA A 445 24.44 28.46 -5.78
N GLU A 446 23.88 29.43 -6.47
CA GLU A 446 24.59 30.67 -6.81
C GLU A 446 24.87 31.54 -5.57
N ALA A 447 23.86 31.71 -4.69
CA ALA A 447 24.01 32.49 -3.45
C ALA A 447 25.02 31.85 -2.50
N GLY A 448 25.12 30.51 -2.45
CA GLY A 448 26.14 29.78 -1.69
C GLY A 448 27.55 30.09 -2.20
N ARG A 449 27.79 29.92 -3.51
CA ARG A 449 29.09 30.24 -4.13
C ARG A 449 29.53 31.69 -3.91
N THR A 450 28.59 32.61 -3.86
CA THR A 450 28.85 34.05 -3.65
C THR A 450 28.81 34.47 -2.17
N ARG A 451 28.60 33.52 -1.26
CA ARG A 451 28.49 33.73 0.20
C ARG A 451 27.44 34.77 0.59
N LEU A 452 26.33 34.81 -0.09
CA LEU A 452 25.21 35.73 0.18
C LEU A 452 24.16 35.14 1.14
N ILE A 453 24.34 33.88 1.59
CA ILE A 453 23.46 33.25 2.56
C ILE A 453 24.01 33.47 3.97
N HIS A 454 23.20 34.07 4.84
CA HIS A 454 23.58 34.43 6.21
C HIS A 454 22.79 33.65 7.28
N THR A 455 22.04 32.63 6.87
CA THR A 455 21.27 31.79 7.78
C THR A 455 21.54 30.32 7.50
N THR A 456 21.49 29.51 8.56
CA THR A 456 21.48 28.04 8.47
C THR A 456 20.10 27.45 8.80
N ASP A 457 19.14 28.30 9.15
CA ASP A 457 17.78 27.87 9.41
C ASP A 457 17.12 27.35 8.15
N LEU A 458 16.67 26.08 8.20
CA LEU A 458 16.14 25.36 7.05
C LEU A 458 14.86 26.00 6.51
N ASP A 459 13.98 26.47 7.39
CA ASP A 459 12.71 27.10 7.02
C ASP A 459 12.95 28.47 6.36
N GLU A 460 13.97 29.21 6.83
CA GLU A 460 14.40 30.44 6.19
C GLU A 460 15.01 30.19 4.81
N LEU A 461 15.85 29.16 4.67
CA LEU A 461 16.43 28.79 3.38
C LEU A 461 15.33 28.46 2.34
N VAL A 462 14.31 27.72 2.75
CA VAL A 462 13.14 27.40 1.89
C VAL A 462 12.33 28.67 1.59
N ARG A 463 12.03 29.48 2.59
CA ARG A 463 11.24 30.73 2.45
C ARG A 463 11.91 31.74 1.53
N HIS A 464 13.24 31.85 1.58
CA HIS A 464 14.02 32.72 0.69
C HIS A 464 14.25 32.10 -0.69
N GLY A 465 13.82 30.87 -0.93
CA GLY A 465 13.97 30.16 -2.20
C GLY A 465 15.42 29.75 -2.50
N PHE A 466 16.25 29.58 -1.48
CA PHE A 466 17.59 29.00 -1.60
C PHE A 466 17.55 27.48 -1.58
N ALA A 467 16.59 26.93 -0.83
CA ALA A 467 16.27 25.50 -0.79
C ALA A 467 14.84 25.27 -1.25
N GLN A 468 14.58 24.03 -1.65
CA GLN A 468 13.24 23.49 -1.88
C GLN A 468 13.11 22.16 -1.16
N VAL A 469 11.87 21.76 -0.86
CA VAL A 469 11.57 20.52 -0.16
C VAL A 469 10.43 19.77 -0.83
N GLU A 470 10.53 18.45 -0.83
CA GLU A 470 9.48 17.52 -1.23
C GLU A 470 9.17 16.61 -0.06
N GLY A 471 7.90 16.40 0.25
CA GLY A 471 7.52 15.42 1.26
C GLY A 471 7.83 14.00 0.80
N LEU A 472 8.39 13.17 1.68
CA LEU A 472 8.61 11.76 1.37
C LEU A 472 7.29 11.01 1.41
N ARG A 473 7.00 10.26 0.35
CA ARG A 473 5.79 9.48 0.25
C ARG A 473 5.86 8.24 1.14
N TYR A 474 4.72 7.91 1.77
CA TYR A 474 4.57 6.69 2.57
C TYR A 474 4.49 5.46 1.68
N GLU A 475 5.40 4.52 1.89
CA GLU A 475 5.54 3.33 1.03
C GLU A 475 5.30 2.01 1.78
N ASP A 476 4.93 2.09 3.06
CA ASP A 476 4.65 0.93 3.90
C ASP A 476 3.15 0.65 4.02
N PHE A 477 2.77 -0.22 4.94
CA PHE A 477 1.40 -0.62 5.17
C PHE A 477 0.87 -0.12 6.52
N LEU A 478 -0.41 0.19 6.57
CA LEU A 478 -1.13 0.28 7.83
C LEU A 478 -1.44 -1.14 8.28
N PRO A 479 -1.03 -1.58 9.50
CA PRO A 479 -1.05 -2.99 9.90
C PRO A 479 -2.42 -3.66 9.76
N PHE A 480 -3.49 -2.96 10.13
CA PHE A 480 -4.83 -3.51 10.12
C PHE A 480 -5.36 -3.74 8.71
N SER A 481 -5.10 -2.81 7.80
CA SER A 481 -5.57 -2.90 6.43
C SER A 481 -4.83 -3.99 5.65
N ALA A 482 -3.51 -4.03 5.76
CA ALA A 482 -2.67 -4.96 5.01
C ALA A 482 -2.96 -6.43 5.32
N ALA A 483 -3.28 -6.76 6.57
CA ALA A 483 -3.66 -8.12 6.97
C ALA A 483 -5.11 -8.50 6.62
N GLY A 484 -5.88 -7.57 6.04
CA GLY A 484 -7.32 -7.79 5.79
C GLY A 484 -8.16 -7.77 7.08
N ILE A 485 -7.63 -7.21 8.17
CA ILE A 485 -8.26 -7.16 9.49
C ILE A 485 -9.01 -5.84 9.65
N PHE A 486 -9.85 -5.53 8.69
CA PHE A 486 -10.72 -4.37 8.79
C PHE A 486 -11.87 -4.63 9.77
N ALA A 487 -12.32 -3.59 10.46
CA ALA A 487 -13.48 -3.69 11.35
C ALA A 487 -14.72 -4.22 10.60
N SER A 488 -14.92 -3.81 9.33
CA SER A 488 -15.99 -4.30 8.47
C SER A 488 -15.84 -5.79 8.10
N ASN A 489 -14.63 -6.27 7.84
CA ASN A 489 -14.37 -7.68 7.55
C ASN A 489 -14.49 -8.54 8.81
N LEU A 490 -14.03 -8.06 9.96
CA LEU A 490 -14.21 -8.73 11.25
C LEU A 490 -15.69 -8.86 11.65
N GLY A 491 -16.49 -7.84 11.35
CA GLY A 491 -17.94 -7.90 11.51
C GLY A 491 -18.60 -8.99 10.64
N GLN A 492 -18.10 -9.21 9.43
CA GLN A 492 -18.52 -10.32 8.57
C GLN A 492 -18.03 -11.69 9.07
N TYR A 493 -16.90 -11.72 9.80
CA TYR A 493 -16.31 -12.94 10.32
C TYR A 493 -16.92 -13.38 11.66
N GLY A 494 -17.68 -12.53 12.31
CA GLY A 494 -18.66 -12.90 13.34
C GLY A 494 -18.14 -13.28 14.71
N THR A 495 -16.82 -13.28 14.99
CA THR A 495 -16.29 -13.73 16.29
C THR A 495 -15.04 -12.99 16.73
N LYS A 496 -14.94 -12.75 18.06
CA LYS A 496 -13.71 -12.26 18.70
C LYS A 496 -12.80 -13.44 19.02
N SER A 497 -11.47 -13.22 18.93
CA SER A 497 -10.46 -14.21 19.32
C SER A 497 -10.69 -14.68 20.76
N THR A 498 -10.69 -15.99 20.98
CA THR A 498 -10.90 -16.65 22.30
C THR A 498 -9.61 -16.95 23.05
N ALA A 499 -8.43 -16.65 22.48
CA ALA A 499 -7.15 -16.95 23.12
C ALA A 499 -6.95 -16.14 24.42
N THR A 500 -6.62 -16.83 25.50
CA THR A 500 -6.45 -16.25 26.86
C THR A 500 -4.99 -15.94 27.20
N THR A 501 -4.03 -16.68 26.64
CA THR A 501 -2.58 -16.46 26.80
C THR A 501 -1.94 -16.49 25.42
N LYS A 502 -1.15 -15.47 25.08
CA LYS A 502 -0.60 -15.29 23.74
C LYS A 502 0.93 -15.26 23.81
N PRO A 503 1.62 -16.02 22.93
CA PRO A 503 3.06 -15.83 22.72
C PRO A 503 3.34 -14.39 22.27
N VAL A 504 4.51 -13.89 22.62
CA VAL A 504 5.03 -12.63 22.10
C VAL A 504 6.09 -12.95 21.04
N TYR A 505 5.87 -12.49 19.85
CA TYR A 505 6.80 -12.67 18.74
C TYR A 505 7.59 -11.39 18.50
N THR A 506 8.87 -11.56 18.20
CA THR A 506 9.76 -10.43 17.89
C THR A 506 10.15 -10.43 16.42
N GLN A 507 10.59 -9.28 15.93
CA GLN A 507 11.16 -9.14 14.59
C GLN A 507 12.25 -10.21 14.33
N LYS A 508 13.12 -10.46 15.32
CA LYS A 508 14.22 -11.42 15.22
C LYS A 508 13.75 -12.85 14.88
N VAL A 509 12.60 -13.27 15.40
CA VAL A 509 12.02 -14.59 15.06
C VAL A 509 11.73 -14.68 13.55
N LEU A 510 11.17 -13.62 12.96
CA LEU A 510 10.86 -13.61 11.53
C LEU A 510 12.15 -13.50 10.68
N GLU A 511 13.14 -12.73 11.13
CA GLU A 511 14.45 -12.61 10.48
C GLU A 511 15.18 -13.95 10.45
N GLU A 512 15.19 -14.68 11.56
CA GLU A 512 15.79 -16.03 11.63
C GLU A 512 15.09 -17.03 10.69
N ILE A 513 13.76 -16.94 10.57
CA ILE A 513 12.97 -17.76 9.64
C ILE A 513 13.34 -17.45 8.19
N MET A 514 13.44 -16.17 7.82
CA MET A 514 13.75 -15.73 6.46
C MET A 514 15.22 -15.88 6.10
N ASP A 515 16.11 -15.91 7.11
CA ASP A 515 17.56 -15.73 6.95
C ASP A 515 17.90 -14.37 6.30
N ARG A 516 17.16 -13.31 6.71
CA ARG A 516 17.29 -11.94 6.19
C ARG A 516 16.88 -10.94 7.26
N GLU A 517 17.58 -9.82 7.32
CA GLU A 517 17.23 -8.69 8.19
C GLU A 517 16.01 -7.94 7.64
N ILE A 518 15.17 -7.44 8.54
CA ILE A 518 14.02 -6.59 8.21
C ILE A 518 14.44 -5.14 8.32
N ILE A 519 14.29 -4.40 7.24
CA ILE A 519 14.62 -2.98 7.16
C ILE A 519 13.64 -2.17 7.99
N ASP A 520 14.14 -1.31 8.89
CA ASP A 520 13.31 -0.33 9.58
C ASP A 520 12.89 0.76 8.59
N PRO A 521 11.58 0.94 8.34
CA PRO A 521 11.10 1.97 7.42
C PRO A 521 11.44 3.39 7.89
N ASN A 522 11.49 3.64 9.22
CA ASN A 522 11.88 4.96 9.73
C ASN A 522 13.33 5.27 9.39
N LEU A 523 14.23 4.28 9.45
CA LEU A 523 15.61 4.45 9.01
C LEU A 523 15.69 4.82 7.53
N THR A 524 14.86 4.21 6.68
CA THR A 524 14.81 4.54 5.25
C THR A 524 14.41 6.00 5.03
N TYR A 525 13.32 6.46 5.64
CA TYR A 525 12.87 7.85 5.48
C TYR A 525 13.84 8.85 6.12
N ALA A 526 14.32 8.57 7.33
CA ALA A 526 15.30 9.41 8.02
C ALA A 526 16.63 9.48 7.24
N GLY A 527 17.07 8.36 6.67
CA GLY A 527 18.30 8.29 5.87
C GLY A 527 18.21 9.12 4.59
N VAL A 528 17.11 9.02 3.85
CA VAL A 528 16.85 9.84 2.66
C VAL A 528 16.83 11.33 3.02
N GLN A 529 16.18 11.71 4.14
CA GLN A 529 16.18 13.08 4.62
C GLN A 529 17.59 13.53 5.00
N ALA A 530 18.33 12.75 5.78
CA ALA A 530 19.69 13.09 6.23
C ALA A 530 20.66 13.27 5.05
N GLU A 531 20.65 12.35 4.06
CA GLU A 531 21.45 12.50 2.85
C GLU A 531 21.10 13.77 2.07
N SER A 532 19.82 14.09 1.98
CA SER A 532 19.36 15.29 1.28
C SER A 532 19.80 16.58 1.98
N LEU A 533 19.77 16.60 3.31
CA LEU A 533 20.26 17.73 4.11
C LEU A 533 21.78 17.91 3.97
N LEU A 534 22.56 16.86 4.12
CA LEU A 534 24.02 16.92 3.90
C LEU A 534 24.36 17.47 2.52
N ARG A 535 23.67 16.99 1.48
CA ARG A 535 23.86 17.49 0.10
C ARG A 535 23.41 18.94 -0.06
N LEU A 536 22.28 19.32 0.53
CA LEU A 536 21.79 20.69 0.49
C LEU A 536 22.81 21.66 1.08
N TYR A 537 23.23 21.44 2.35
CA TYR A 537 24.16 22.34 3.03
C TYR A 537 25.55 22.36 2.38
N SER A 538 25.99 21.24 1.79
CA SER A 538 27.20 21.20 0.96
C SER A 538 27.07 22.07 -0.29
N ASN A 539 25.95 21.99 -1.01
CA ASN A 539 25.70 22.77 -2.22
C ASN A 539 25.55 24.29 -1.95
N LEU A 540 25.14 24.64 -0.73
CA LEU A 540 25.00 26.02 -0.28
C LEU A 540 26.29 26.59 0.35
N ASP A 541 27.39 25.83 0.42
CA ASP A 541 28.66 26.18 1.13
C ASP A 541 28.43 26.49 2.62
N LEU A 542 27.45 25.80 3.25
CA LEU A 542 27.05 26.00 4.64
C LEU A 542 27.32 24.79 5.55
N LEU A 543 27.81 23.67 5.04
CA LEU A 543 27.89 22.42 5.79
C LEU A 543 28.79 22.57 7.05
N GLU A 544 29.89 23.30 6.94
CA GLU A 544 30.82 23.53 8.05
C GLU A 544 30.27 24.52 9.11
N THR A 545 29.17 25.21 8.81
CA THR A 545 28.51 26.12 9.75
C THR A 545 27.42 25.47 10.59
N ILE A 546 27.05 24.23 10.22
CA ILE A 546 26.08 23.42 10.97
C ILE A 546 26.73 22.90 12.25
N PRO A 547 26.03 22.90 13.41
CA PRO A 547 26.54 22.31 14.64
C PRO A 547 27.04 20.88 14.42
N LEU A 548 28.26 20.61 14.94
CA LEU A 548 28.92 19.31 14.71
C LEU A 548 28.06 18.11 15.16
N GLU A 549 27.31 18.25 16.25
CA GLU A 549 26.43 17.23 16.77
C GLU A 549 25.32 16.89 15.77
N GLU A 550 24.70 17.89 15.19
CA GLU A 550 23.62 17.73 14.20
C GLU A 550 24.15 17.12 12.89
N ARG A 551 25.29 17.62 12.41
CA ARG A 551 25.95 17.07 11.23
C ARG A 551 26.34 15.59 11.43
N ASN A 552 26.94 15.25 12.57
CA ASN A 552 27.29 13.86 12.90
C ASN A 552 26.06 12.95 12.93
N LEU A 553 24.94 13.44 13.46
CA LEU A 553 23.67 12.67 13.45
C LEU A 553 23.21 12.37 12.02
N TRP A 554 23.24 13.36 11.13
CA TRP A 554 22.87 13.14 9.72
C TRP A 554 23.84 12.19 9.02
N GLU A 555 25.16 12.32 9.24
CA GLU A 555 26.17 11.44 8.66
C GLU A 555 26.00 10.00 9.12
N GLN A 556 25.75 9.77 10.40
CA GLN A 556 25.48 8.43 10.95
C GLN A 556 24.19 7.83 10.39
N THR A 557 23.11 8.61 10.34
CA THR A 557 21.82 8.17 9.82
C THR A 557 21.92 7.82 8.32
N ALA A 558 22.59 8.66 7.54
CA ALA A 558 22.81 8.42 6.12
C ALA A 558 23.72 7.20 5.88
N ALA A 559 24.74 7.00 6.72
CA ALA A 559 25.62 5.84 6.62
C ALA A 559 24.87 4.51 6.92
N ALA A 560 24.06 4.52 7.99
CA ALA A 560 23.22 3.37 8.33
C ALA A 560 22.22 3.03 7.20
N TYR A 561 21.58 4.03 6.62
CA TYR A 561 20.68 3.85 5.47
C TYR A 561 21.42 3.27 4.26
N ARG A 562 22.60 3.81 3.89
CA ARG A 562 23.38 3.27 2.77
C ARG A 562 23.82 1.83 2.98
N ALA A 563 24.17 1.43 4.20
CA ALA A 563 24.53 0.07 4.51
C ALA A 563 23.35 -0.90 4.24
N VAL A 564 22.14 -0.48 4.61
CA VAL A 564 20.93 -1.28 4.40
C VAL A 564 20.56 -1.44 2.92
N ILE A 565 20.69 -0.37 2.11
CA ILE A 565 20.34 -0.46 0.67
C ILE A 565 21.42 -1.15 -0.17
N ALA A 566 22.64 -1.33 0.36
CA ALA A 566 23.74 -2.02 -0.31
C ALA A 566 23.73 -3.55 -0.02
N SER A 567 23.07 -3.99 1.05
CA SER A 567 22.86 -5.39 1.41
C SER A 567 21.75 -6.04 0.56
#